data_68c04271eedefb9bb5f1876e60b33855
#
_entry.id   68c04271eedefb9bb5f1876e60b33855
#
_cell.length_a   1.000
_cell.length_b   1.000
_cell.length_c   1.000
_cell.angle_alpha   90.00
_cell.angle_beta   90.00
_cell.angle_gamma   90.00
#
_symmetry.space_group_name_H-M   'P 1'
#
loop_
_entity.id
_entity.type
_entity.pdbx_description
1 polymer ?
#
loop_
_entity_poly.entity_id
_entity_poly.type
_entity_poly.pdbx_seq_one_letter_code
_entity_poly.pdbx_strand_id
1 'polypeptide(L)'
;MYTNILIPVALDHETLIAPKVARAREMLAPGGKITLVTVLENISGFVAEFVTVKSENHLTTEVRKKLDSVADGADDIVADVITGKPGVEVARYAEDKNMDLIIIGSHAPGATDYVLGSTTARVVRKAKCSVLIIR
;
A
#
# COMPACT_ATOMS: atom_id res chain seq x y z
N MET A 1 6.78 -13.92 -14.41
CA MET A 1 7.22 -12.73 -13.66
C MET A 1 6.17 -11.62 -13.76
N TYR A 2 6.15 -10.73 -12.82
CA TYR A 2 5.15 -9.66 -12.77
C TYR A 2 5.74 -8.33 -13.27
N THR A 3 4.92 -7.51 -13.91
CA THR A 3 5.37 -6.23 -14.47
C THR A 3 4.91 -5.03 -13.66
N ASN A 4 3.81 -5.13 -12.94
CA ASN A 4 3.26 -4.05 -12.12
C ASN A 4 2.89 -4.59 -10.75
N ILE A 5 3.78 -4.38 -9.77
CA ILE A 5 3.59 -4.90 -8.41
C ILE A 5 3.14 -3.77 -7.49
N LEU A 6 2.06 -3.99 -6.75
CA LEU A 6 1.54 -3.04 -5.78
C LEU A 6 1.85 -3.52 -4.37
N ILE A 7 2.42 -2.63 -3.55
CA ILE A 7 2.68 -2.91 -2.14
C ILE A 7 1.96 -1.85 -1.30
N PRO A 8 0.84 -2.20 -0.65
CA PRO A 8 0.23 -1.31 0.33
C PRO A 8 1.14 -1.16 1.55
N VAL A 9 1.30 0.06 2.01
CA VAL A 9 2.18 0.41 3.11
C VAL A 9 1.39 1.07 4.23
N ALA A 10 1.48 0.54 5.44
CA ALA A 10 1.00 1.19 6.65
C ALA A 10 2.19 1.88 7.30
N LEU A 11 2.12 3.18 7.48
CA LEU A 11 3.26 3.99 7.95
C LEU A 11 3.71 3.65 9.37
N ASP A 12 2.79 3.20 10.20
CA ASP A 12 3.08 2.76 11.56
C ASP A 12 3.81 1.41 11.61
N HIS A 13 4.00 0.75 10.46
CA HIS A 13 4.66 -0.54 10.35
C HIS A 13 5.78 -0.49 9.30
N GLU A 14 6.58 0.57 9.31
CA GLU A 14 7.64 0.79 8.31
C GLU A 14 8.66 -0.35 8.22
N THR A 15 8.93 -1.03 9.33
CA THR A 15 9.90 -2.12 9.36
C THR A 15 9.50 -3.31 8.48
N LEU A 16 8.23 -3.40 8.10
CA LEU A 16 7.72 -4.49 7.27
C LEU A 16 7.80 -4.20 5.77
N ILE A 17 8.25 -2.99 5.39
CA ILE A 17 8.30 -2.59 3.98
C ILE A 17 9.48 -3.25 3.26
N ALA A 18 10.65 -3.25 3.87
CA ALA A 18 11.86 -3.77 3.25
C ALA A 18 11.75 -5.24 2.80
N PRO A 19 11.21 -6.17 3.62
CA PRO A 19 11.01 -7.54 3.15
C PRO A 19 10.06 -7.65 1.96
N LYS A 20 9.02 -6.83 1.92
CA LYS A 20 8.07 -6.84 0.82
C LYS A 20 8.69 -6.32 -0.47
N VAL A 21 9.48 -5.26 -0.39
CA VAL A 21 10.20 -4.71 -1.54
C VAL A 21 11.21 -5.73 -2.06
N ALA A 22 11.95 -6.39 -1.17
CA ALA A 22 12.91 -7.43 -1.55
C ALA A 22 12.22 -8.57 -2.30
N ARG A 23 11.08 -9.02 -1.80
CA ARG A 23 10.32 -10.07 -2.46
C ARG A 23 9.78 -9.61 -3.82
N ALA A 24 9.32 -8.36 -3.89
CA ALA A 24 8.84 -7.79 -5.15
C ALA A 24 9.94 -7.76 -6.21
N ARG A 25 11.15 -7.39 -5.83
CA ARG A 25 12.27 -7.36 -6.78
C ARG A 25 12.61 -8.73 -7.33
N GLU A 26 12.49 -9.78 -6.52
CA GLU A 26 12.72 -11.14 -6.97
C GLU A 26 11.70 -11.61 -8.01
N MET A 27 10.50 -11.04 -7.96
CA MET A 27 9.37 -11.43 -8.81
C MET A 27 9.12 -10.45 -9.96
N LEU A 28 9.86 -9.36 -10.02
CA LEU A 28 9.66 -8.29 -11.01
C LEU A 28 10.33 -8.62 -12.32
N ALA A 29 9.58 -8.50 -13.40
CA ALA A 29 10.13 -8.66 -14.75
C ALA A 29 11.06 -7.49 -15.11
N PRO A 30 12.02 -7.67 -16.02
CA PRO A 30 12.83 -6.57 -16.51
C PRO A 30 11.95 -5.45 -17.08
N GLY A 31 12.22 -4.21 -16.65
CA GLY A 31 11.40 -3.06 -17.05
C GLY A 31 10.11 -2.89 -16.28
N GLY A 32 9.82 -3.78 -15.33
CA GLY A 32 8.63 -3.67 -14.48
C GLY A 32 8.74 -2.57 -13.44
N LYS A 33 7.64 -2.30 -12.75
CA LYS A 33 7.56 -1.25 -11.73
C LYS A 33 6.92 -1.76 -10.45
N ILE A 34 7.38 -1.20 -9.34
CA ILE A 34 6.83 -1.44 -8.01
C ILE A 34 6.19 -0.13 -7.55
N THR A 35 4.94 -0.20 -7.09
CA THR A 35 4.24 0.96 -6.55
C THR A 35 3.99 0.74 -5.06
N LEU A 36 4.47 1.68 -4.26
CA LEU A 36 4.16 1.74 -2.83
C LEU A 36 2.95 2.65 -2.66
N VAL A 37 1.89 2.18 -2.05
CA VAL A 37 0.69 2.98 -1.84
C VAL A 37 0.32 3.01 -0.37
N THR A 38 0.03 4.20 0.14
CA THR A 38 -0.54 4.39 1.48
C THR A 38 -1.96 4.90 1.33
N VAL A 39 -2.89 4.27 2.02
CA VAL A 39 -4.28 4.71 2.06
C VAL A 39 -4.51 5.45 3.37
N LEU A 40 -4.83 6.73 3.27
CA LEU A 40 -5.22 7.54 4.42
C LEU A 40 -6.73 7.37 4.62
N GLU A 41 -7.11 6.88 5.79
CA GLU A 41 -8.52 6.68 6.09
C GLU A 41 -9.23 8.03 6.21
N ASN A 42 -10.44 8.10 5.68
CA ASN A 42 -11.27 9.30 5.81
C ASN A 42 -11.61 9.52 7.29
N ILE A 43 -11.29 10.72 7.76
CA ILE A 43 -11.74 11.18 9.06
C ILE A 43 -13.27 11.34 8.96
N SER A 44 -14.00 11.05 10.05
CA SER A 44 -15.46 11.18 10.04
C SER A 44 -15.86 12.58 9.54
N GLY A 45 -17.01 12.70 8.85
CA GLY A 45 -17.45 13.95 8.25
C GLY A 45 -17.44 15.15 9.19
N PHE A 46 -17.73 14.91 10.47
CA PHE A 46 -17.70 15.97 11.50
C PHE A 46 -16.29 16.52 11.69
N VAL A 47 -15.29 15.64 11.73
CA VAL A 47 -13.89 16.05 11.91
C VAL A 47 -13.35 16.65 10.61
N ALA A 48 -13.78 16.13 9.47
CA ALA A 48 -13.34 16.62 8.16
C ALA A 48 -13.67 18.10 7.94
N GLU A 49 -14.75 18.60 8.52
CA GLU A 49 -15.11 20.01 8.42
C GLU A 49 -14.11 20.94 9.11
N PHE A 50 -13.38 20.41 10.10
CA PHE A 50 -12.36 21.17 10.83
C PHE A 50 -10.95 20.97 10.30
N VAL A 51 -10.75 20.00 9.41
CA VAL A 51 -9.45 19.77 8.78
C VAL A 51 -9.40 20.61 7.51
N THR A 52 -8.53 21.62 7.50
CA THR A 52 -8.39 22.47 6.32
C THR A 52 -7.74 21.69 5.19
N VAL A 53 -8.06 22.07 3.96
CA VAL A 53 -7.44 21.51 2.75
C VAL A 53 -5.91 21.58 2.86
N LYS A 54 -5.39 22.62 3.47
CA LYS A 54 -3.96 22.80 3.68
C LYS A 54 -3.37 21.74 4.60
N SER A 55 -4.09 21.34 5.66
CA SER A 55 -3.65 20.30 6.59
C SER A 55 -3.62 18.93 5.91
N GLU A 56 -4.63 18.62 5.09
CA GLU A 56 -4.65 17.37 4.32
C GLU A 56 -3.50 17.31 3.32
N ASN A 57 -3.24 18.41 2.62
CA ASN A 57 -2.13 18.48 1.67
C ASN A 57 -0.79 18.33 2.37
N HIS A 58 -0.64 18.91 3.56
CA HIS A 58 0.58 18.77 4.35
C HIS A 58 0.81 17.32 4.77
N LEU A 59 -0.24 16.67 5.29
CA LEU A 59 -0.15 15.26 5.68
C LEU A 59 0.20 14.37 4.50
N THR A 60 -0.44 14.57 3.36
CA THR A 60 -0.16 13.83 2.13
C THR A 60 1.30 14.02 1.70
N THR A 61 1.80 15.25 1.78
CA THR A 61 3.19 15.57 1.43
C THR A 61 4.17 14.84 2.34
N GLU A 62 3.92 14.84 3.66
CA GLU A 62 4.80 14.14 4.61
C GLU A 62 4.79 12.63 4.41
N VAL A 63 3.62 12.04 4.14
CA VAL A 63 3.51 10.62 3.84
C VAL A 63 4.28 10.29 2.57
N ARG A 64 4.12 11.09 1.53
CA ARG A 64 4.83 10.88 0.26
C ARG A 64 6.33 10.96 0.44
N LYS A 65 6.82 11.89 1.27
CA LYS A 65 8.26 11.97 1.59
C LYS A 65 8.77 10.69 2.25
N LYS A 66 8.01 10.12 3.16
CA LYS A 66 8.38 8.86 3.81
C LYS A 66 8.44 7.72 2.81
N LEU A 67 7.46 7.62 1.92
CA LEU A 67 7.45 6.60 0.89
C LEU A 67 8.62 6.77 -0.08
N ASP A 68 8.93 8.00 -0.48
CA ASP A 68 10.06 8.30 -1.35
C ASP A 68 11.38 7.93 -0.68
N SER A 69 11.50 8.13 0.64
CA SER A 69 12.66 7.73 1.42
C SER A 69 12.83 6.19 1.40
N VAL A 70 11.73 5.45 1.49
CA VAL A 70 11.78 3.98 1.38
C VAL A 70 12.19 3.55 -0.03
N ALA A 71 11.74 4.26 -1.04
CA ALA A 71 12.10 3.98 -2.43
C ALA A 71 13.60 4.25 -2.69
N ASP A 72 14.21 5.15 -1.91
CA ASP A 72 15.65 5.46 -1.92
C ASP A 72 16.20 5.75 -3.31
N GLY A 73 15.48 6.56 -4.08
CA GLY A 73 15.91 6.98 -5.42
C GLY A 73 15.86 5.90 -6.49
N ALA A 74 15.27 4.75 -6.21
CA ALA A 74 15.15 3.68 -7.20
C ALA A 74 14.17 4.08 -8.31
N ASP A 75 14.60 3.99 -9.56
CA ASP A 75 13.81 4.39 -10.72
C ASP A 75 12.59 3.49 -10.96
N ASP A 76 12.63 2.26 -10.47
CA ASP A 76 11.58 1.27 -10.64
C ASP A 76 10.52 1.29 -9.53
N ILE A 77 10.67 2.16 -8.54
CA ILE A 77 9.73 2.30 -7.43
C ILE A 77 9.02 3.65 -7.49
N VAL A 78 7.70 3.61 -7.45
CA VAL A 78 6.84 4.80 -7.43
C VAL A 78 6.08 4.81 -6.11
N ALA A 79 5.89 5.99 -5.53
CA ALA A 79 5.13 6.16 -4.30
C ALA A 79 3.84 6.92 -4.58
N ASP A 80 2.74 6.49 -3.98
CA ASP A 80 1.45 7.16 -4.14
C ASP A 80 0.68 7.16 -2.81
N VAL A 81 -0.18 8.16 -2.63
CA VAL A 81 -1.02 8.33 -1.46
C VAL A 81 -2.45 8.51 -1.93
N ILE A 82 -3.35 7.67 -1.41
CA ILE A 82 -4.78 7.74 -1.73
C ILE A 82 -5.57 7.80 -0.44
N THR A 83 -6.84 8.14 -0.53
CA THR A 83 -7.74 8.24 0.63
C THR A 83 -8.89 7.27 0.50
N GLY A 84 -9.43 6.82 1.63
CA GLY A 84 -10.57 5.93 1.68
C GLY A 84 -10.38 4.78 2.65
N LYS A 85 -11.09 3.69 2.43
CA LYS A 85 -10.95 2.48 3.24
C LYS A 85 -9.88 1.58 2.62
N PRO A 86 -8.83 1.21 3.36
CA PRO A 86 -7.69 0.49 2.77
C PRO A 86 -8.07 -0.76 1.98
N GLY A 87 -8.90 -1.63 2.54
CA GLY A 87 -9.26 -2.88 1.86
C GLY A 87 -10.03 -2.69 0.56
N VAL A 88 -10.77 -1.59 0.43
CA VAL A 88 -11.52 -1.26 -0.79
C VAL A 88 -10.62 -0.55 -1.79
N GLU A 89 -9.90 0.46 -1.32
CA GLU A 89 -9.12 1.33 -2.21
C GLU A 89 -7.88 0.64 -2.78
N VAL A 90 -7.25 -0.27 -2.03
CA VAL A 90 -6.13 -1.05 -2.55
C VAL A 90 -6.57 -1.90 -3.74
N ALA A 91 -7.68 -2.62 -3.60
CA ALA A 91 -8.19 -3.46 -4.68
C ALA A 91 -8.61 -2.62 -5.91
N ARG A 92 -9.24 -1.46 -5.66
CA ARG A 92 -9.63 -0.54 -6.72
C ARG A 92 -8.41 0.03 -7.45
N TYR A 93 -7.41 0.46 -6.70
CA TYR A 93 -6.17 0.99 -7.25
C TYR A 93 -5.49 -0.05 -8.15
N ALA A 94 -5.42 -1.29 -7.67
CA ALA A 94 -4.81 -2.37 -8.44
C ALA A 94 -5.53 -2.59 -9.77
N GLU A 95 -6.86 -2.55 -9.77
CA GLU A 95 -7.64 -2.69 -10.99
C GLU A 95 -7.47 -1.50 -11.93
N ASP A 96 -7.60 -0.28 -11.40
CA ASP A 96 -7.50 0.95 -12.20
C ASP A 96 -6.12 1.14 -12.83
N LYS A 97 -5.08 0.71 -12.14
CA LYS A 97 -3.69 0.87 -12.59
C LYS A 97 -3.12 -0.38 -13.25
N ASN A 98 -3.96 -1.39 -13.48
CA ASN A 98 -3.56 -2.64 -14.13
C ASN A 98 -2.39 -3.34 -13.43
N MET A 99 -2.45 -3.41 -12.09
CA MET A 99 -1.48 -4.16 -11.31
C MET A 99 -1.70 -5.65 -11.52
N ASP A 100 -0.63 -6.42 -11.62
CA ASP A 100 -0.72 -7.87 -11.81
C ASP A 100 -0.34 -8.66 -10.56
N LEU A 101 0.19 -7.99 -9.53
CA LEU A 101 0.47 -8.60 -8.24
C LEU A 101 0.31 -7.58 -7.12
N ILE A 102 -0.33 -7.99 -6.03
CA ILE A 102 -0.36 -7.24 -4.77
C ILE A 102 0.44 -8.04 -3.74
N ILE A 103 1.41 -7.40 -3.09
CA ILE A 103 2.16 -8.00 -1.97
C ILE A 103 1.72 -7.29 -0.70
N ILE A 104 1.16 -8.04 0.23
CA ILE A 104 0.57 -7.48 1.45
C ILE A 104 0.90 -8.36 2.65
N GLY A 105 0.98 -7.75 3.84
CA GLY A 105 1.20 -8.48 5.07
C GLY A 105 -0.05 -9.22 5.53
N SER A 106 0.14 -10.30 6.29
CA SER A 106 -0.98 -11.10 6.77
C SER A 106 -1.81 -10.40 7.85
N HIS A 107 -1.16 -9.62 8.70
CA HIS A 107 -1.79 -8.90 9.81
C HIS A 107 -0.81 -7.87 10.38
N ALA A 108 -1.32 -6.96 11.22
CA ALA A 108 -0.48 -6.01 11.93
C ALA A 108 0.38 -6.73 12.99
N PRO A 109 1.59 -6.24 13.30
CA PRO A 109 2.43 -6.81 14.36
C PRO A 109 1.66 -6.88 15.69
N GLY A 110 1.80 -8.00 16.39
CA GLY A 110 1.12 -8.25 17.66
C GLY A 110 -0.27 -8.84 17.56
N ALA A 111 -0.83 -8.98 16.37
CA ALA A 111 -2.10 -9.67 16.16
C ALA A 111 -1.91 -11.20 16.23
N THR A 112 -3.01 -11.93 16.42
CA THR A 112 -2.95 -13.40 16.49
C THR A 112 -2.56 -14.01 15.14
N ASP A 113 -1.79 -15.08 15.16
CA ASP A 113 -1.25 -15.71 13.96
C ASP A 113 -2.28 -16.48 13.13
N TYR A 114 -3.49 -16.66 13.64
CA TYR A 114 -4.50 -17.52 13.02
C TYR A 114 -5.50 -16.80 12.14
N VAL A 115 -5.51 -15.46 12.16
CA VAL A 115 -6.53 -14.67 11.47
C VAL A 115 -5.84 -13.65 10.56
N LEU A 116 -6.29 -13.59 9.31
CA LEU A 116 -5.86 -12.51 8.42
C LEU A 116 -6.42 -11.18 8.93
N GLY A 117 -5.63 -10.13 8.85
CA GLY A 117 -6.10 -8.79 9.15
C GLY A 117 -7.29 -8.42 8.25
N SER A 118 -8.16 -7.53 8.72
CA SER A 118 -9.37 -7.16 7.99
C SER A 118 -9.06 -6.56 6.62
N THR A 119 -8.03 -5.73 6.51
CA THR A 119 -7.62 -5.15 5.23
C THR A 119 -7.15 -6.23 4.27
N THR A 120 -6.28 -7.13 4.74
CA THR A 120 -5.74 -8.22 3.91
C THR A 120 -6.85 -9.15 3.43
N ALA A 121 -7.75 -9.55 4.33
CA ALA A 121 -8.88 -10.41 3.97
C ALA A 121 -9.77 -9.75 2.91
N ARG A 122 -10.01 -8.46 3.03
CA ARG A 122 -10.83 -7.72 2.07
C ARG A 122 -10.15 -7.59 0.71
N VAL A 123 -8.84 -7.31 0.70
CA VAL A 123 -8.06 -7.25 -0.54
C VAL A 123 -8.08 -8.59 -1.25
N VAL A 124 -7.86 -9.69 -0.54
CA VAL A 124 -7.88 -11.05 -1.13
C VAL A 124 -9.23 -11.35 -1.79
N ARG A 125 -10.33 -10.94 -1.15
CA ARG A 125 -11.67 -11.19 -1.71
C ARG A 125 -12.00 -10.32 -2.92
N LYS A 126 -11.48 -9.09 -2.96
CA LYS A 126 -11.83 -8.11 -3.99
C LYS A 126 -10.85 -8.00 -5.14
N ALA A 127 -9.59 -8.40 -4.94
CA ALA A 127 -8.57 -8.27 -5.97
C ALA A 127 -8.86 -9.16 -7.17
N LYS A 128 -8.58 -8.62 -8.35
CA LYS A 128 -8.70 -9.36 -9.63
C LYS A 128 -7.36 -9.83 -10.15
N CYS A 129 -6.30 -9.56 -9.41
CA CYS A 129 -4.94 -10.00 -9.74
C CYS A 129 -4.42 -10.95 -8.67
N SER A 130 -3.21 -11.45 -8.86
CA SER A 130 -2.54 -12.29 -7.87
C SER A 130 -2.27 -11.52 -6.59
N VAL A 131 -2.36 -12.20 -5.45
CA VAL A 131 -2.06 -11.62 -4.14
C VAL A 131 -1.08 -12.52 -3.43
N LEU A 132 0.06 -11.96 -3.05
CA LEU A 132 1.07 -12.65 -2.23
C LEU A 132 0.99 -12.11 -0.82
N ILE A 133 0.76 -13.01 0.14
CA ILE A 133 0.67 -12.65 1.55
C ILE A 133 2.00 -13.00 2.22
N ILE A 134 2.63 -12.02 2.84
CA ILE A 134 3.86 -12.19 3.59
C ILE A 134 3.53 -12.20 5.09
N ARG A 135 3.95 -13.23 5.78
CA ARG A 135 3.77 -13.38 7.22
C ARG A 135 4.90 -12.73 8.01
#